data_79e78c6dcc93e1e7a5c786d7c4ab34b4
#
_entry.id   79e78c6dcc93e1e7a5c786d7c4ab34b4
#
_cell.length_a   1.000
_cell.length_b   1.000
_cell.length_c   1.000
_cell.angle_alpha   90.00
_cell.angle_beta   90.00
_cell.angle_gamma   90.00
#
_symmetry.space_group_name_H-M   'P 1'
#
loop_
_entity.id
_entity.type
_entity.pdbx_description
1 polymer ?
#
loop_
_entity_poly.entity_id
_entity_poly.type
_entity_poly.pdbx_seq_one_letter_code
_entity_poly.pdbx_strand_id
1 'polypeptide(L)'
;NKSLLLESMYRSSPKYVHIIFNILKSAGPVLVYSNYVKMEGLELFKIYLRFFGFGAYEINLKDKKKDGYRWMEFHGGIDKNLRTENKKIFNTKENMVGKLMKIIMISPAGAEGINLSNVRQVHIMEPYWNEVRITQVIGRAIRQCQHKDLPMKDRNVDVFRYKAVRKNRKETSDEVMENISRKKNNLLLSFIEAIKESAIDCEIFKNHNMLGSKYKCFKFNENSLFDDNVGPAFQDKIEYDQKMDNGLNSKDSKRVKIKVRKIKAVKKLDEKSYSEPIDVWYYDKSGVIYDLELNYPIGKIEKDDNNKVVKLDKDTYVIGQTIDVPIFEIYED
;
A
#
# COMPACT_ATOMS: atom_id res chain seq x y z
N ASN A 1 -20.61 24.08 26.76
CA ASN A 1 -20.26 22.77 27.26
C ASN A 1 -19.68 21.92 26.13
N LYS A 2 -18.36 21.58 26.20
CA LYS A 2 -17.63 20.86 25.15
C LYS A 2 -18.22 19.45 24.87
N SER A 3 -18.75 18.78 25.88
CA SER A 3 -19.34 17.45 25.75
C SER A 3 -20.60 17.47 24.89
N LEU A 4 -21.51 18.41 25.11
CA LEU A 4 -22.72 18.56 24.28
C LEU A 4 -22.40 18.92 22.84
N LEU A 5 -21.37 19.75 22.63
CA LEU A 5 -20.93 20.10 21.29
C LEU A 5 -20.31 18.88 20.58
N LEU A 6 -19.50 18.08 21.26
CA LEU A 6 -18.95 16.85 20.69
C LEU A 6 -20.06 15.86 20.30
N GLU A 7 -21.08 15.70 21.16
CA GLU A 7 -22.24 14.86 20.85
C GLU A 7 -23.00 15.35 19.60
N SER A 8 -23.23 16.66 19.52
CA SER A 8 -23.86 17.27 18.34
C SER A 8 -23.03 17.07 17.06
N MET A 9 -21.73 17.26 17.15
CA MET A 9 -20.80 17.01 16.05
C MET A 9 -20.80 15.54 15.61
N TYR A 10 -20.82 14.61 16.58
CA TYR A 10 -20.92 13.19 16.30
C TYR A 10 -22.23 12.81 15.63
N ARG A 11 -23.36 13.38 16.08
CA ARG A 11 -24.66 13.16 15.45
C ARG A 11 -24.71 13.71 14.02
N SER A 12 -24.06 14.86 13.78
CA SER A 12 -24.01 15.49 12.44
C SER A 12 -23.10 14.75 11.48
N SER A 13 -21.92 14.32 11.90
CA SER A 13 -20.99 13.53 11.09
C SER A 13 -20.13 12.59 11.95
N PRO A 14 -20.61 11.38 12.25
CA PRO A 14 -19.79 10.36 12.92
C PRO A 14 -18.49 10.10 12.17
N LYS A 15 -18.53 10.15 10.83
CA LYS A 15 -17.40 9.92 9.93
C LYS A 15 -16.23 10.86 10.26
N TYR A 16 -16.45 12.15 10.37
CA TYR A 16 -15.38 13.12 10.67
C TYR A 16 -14.79 12.92 12.06
N VAL A 17 -15.61 12.62 13.04
CA VAL A 17 -15.14 12.35 14.40
C VAL A 17 -14.27 11.11 14.44
N HIS A 18 -14.66 10.03 13.76
CA HIS A 18 -13.85 8.82 13.65
C HIS A 18 -12.53 9.04 12.91
N ILE A 19 -12.52 9.84 11.84
CA ILE A 19 -11.29 10.22 11.15
C ILE A 19 -10.32 10.89 12.13
N ILE A 20 -10.79 11.88 12.89
CA ILE A 20 -9.94 12.62 13.82
C ILE A 20 -9.42 11.72 14.95
N PHE A 21 -10.24 10.82 15.50
CA PHE A 21 -9.78 9.87 16.51
C PHE A 21 -8.69 8.94 15.98
N ASN A 22 -8.78 8.51 14.72
CA ASN A 22 -7.71 7.72 14.10
C ASN A 22 -6.45 8.55 13.89
N ILE A 23 -6.58 9.80 13.44
CA ILE A 23 -5.47 10.74 13.29
C ILE A 23 -4.73 10.97 14.62
N LEU A 24 -5.47 11.13 15.72
CA LEU A 24 -4.88 11.33 17.05
C LEU A 24 -4.07 10.11 17.52
N LYS A 25 -4.41 8.92 17.07
CA LYS A 25 -3.69 7.66 17.36
C LYS A 25 -2.48 7.42 16.45
N SER A 26 -2.32 8.20 15.40
CA SER A 26 -1.23 8.00 14.43
C SER A 26 0.14 8.28 15.04
N ALA A 27 1.10 7.41 14.82
CA ALA A 27 2.48 7.58 15.25
C ALA A 27 3.28 8.63 14.45
N GLY A 28 2.74 9.11 13.31
CA GLY A 28 3.41 10.07 12.45
C GLY A 28 2.43 10.88 11.60
N PRO A 29 2.93 11.55 10.55
CA PRO A 29 2.09 12.39 9.69
C PRO A 29 1.05 11.56 8.94
N VAL A 30 -0.07 12.18 8.60
CA VAL A 30 -1.20 11.54 7.94
C VAL A 30 -1.61 12.28 6.68
N LEU A 31 -2.09 11.53 5.71
CA LEU A 31 -2.70 12.02 4.48
C LEU A 31 -4.22 11.91 4.60
N VAL A 32 -4.94 13.01 4.40
CA VAL A 32 -6.40 13.03 4.29
C VAL A 32 -6.78 13.43 2.87
N TYR A 33 -7.59 12.61 2.22
CA TYR A 33 -8.07 12.85 0.87
C TYR A 33 -9.58 13.00 0.86
N SER A 34 -10.04 14.05 0.17
CA SER A 34 -11.45 14.22 -0.18
C SER A 34 -11.58 14.66 -1.63
N ASN A 35 -12.61 14.16 -2.32
CA ASN A 35 -12.99 14.64 -3.66
C ASN A 35 -13.54 16.08 -3.61
N TYR A 36 -13.98 16.51 -2.44
CA TYR A 36 -14.63 17.79 -2.22
C TYR A 36 -13.77 18.70 -1.34
N VAL A 37 -13.57 19.93 -1.80
CA VAL A 37 -12.87 20.95 -1.01
C VAL A 37 -13.89 21.80 -0.25
N LYS A 38 -14.90 22.29 -0.96
CA LYS A 38 -15.95 23.16 -0.42
C LYS A 38 -17.08 22.35 0.24
N MET A 39 -17.95 23.04 0.96
CA MET A 39 -19.13 22.48 1.65
C MET A 39 -18.77 21.27 2.54
N GLU A 40 -19.32 20.10 2.27
CA GLU A 40 -19.14 18.87 3.05
C GLU A 40 -17.75 18.23 2.91
N GLY A 41 -16.83 18.84 2.21
CA GLY A 41 -15.46 18.37 2.01
C GLY A 41 -14.48 18.86 3.08
N LEU A 42 -13.29 19.26 2.63
CA LEU A 42 -12.21 19.69 3.51
C LEU A 42 -12.57 20.92 4.36
N GLU A 43 -13.41 21.85 3.84
CA GLU A 43 -13.80 23.05 4.58
C GLU A 43 -14.57 22.71 5.85
N LEU A 44 -15.57 21.85 5.77
CA LEU A 44 -16.32 21.41 6.94
C LEU A 44 -15.44 20.58 7.88
N PHE A 45 -14.58 19.72 7.34
CA PHE A 45 -13.66 18.91 8.12
C PHE A 45 -12.70 19.79 8.97
N LYS A 46 -12.26 20.95 8.46
CA LYS A 46 -11.42 21.90 9.20
C LYS A 46 -12.12 22.45 10.45
N ILE A 47 -13.45 22.60 10.42
CA ILE A 47 -14.22 23.03 11.60
C ILE A 47 -14.10 21.97 12.71
N TYR A 48 -14.24 20.70 12.35
CA TYR A 48 -14.05 19.59 13.29
C TYR A 48 -12.60 19.56 13.82
N LEU A 49 -11.62 19.69 12.95
CA LEU A 49 -10.21 19.74 13.37
C LEU A 49 -9.93 20.85 14.37
N ARG A 50 -10.48 22.06 14.15
CA ARG A 50 -10.33 23.19 15.08
C ARG A 50 -10.93 22.89 16.45
N PHE A 51 -12.06 22.21 16.52
CA PHE A 51 -12.67 21.78 17.77
C PHE A 51 -11.74 20.86 18.58
N PHE A 52 -11.02 19.97 17.91
CA PHE A 52 -10.02 19.09 18.52
C PHE A 52 -8.64 19.75 18.74
N GLY A 53 -8.53 21.04 18.52
CA GLY A 53 -7.33 21.82 18.83
C GLY A 53 -6.32 21.94 17.69
N PHE A 54 -6.61 21.38 16.51
CA PHE A 54 -5.74 21.56 15.37
C PHE A 54 -5.86 22.98 14.77
N GLY A 55 -4.78 23.46 14.16
CA GLY A 55 -4.72 24.72 13.41
C GLY A 55 -4.05 24.58 12.06
N ALA A 56 -4.25 25.57 11.18
CA ALA A 56 -3.49 25.65 9.93
C ALA A 56 -2.00 25.91 10.24
N TYR A 57 -1.12 25.34 9.44
CA TYR A 57 0.30 25.69 9.50
C TYR A 57 0.52 27.02 8.78
N GLU A 58 1.08 27.98 9.47
CA GLU A 58 1.43 29.30 8.95
C GLU A 58 2.94 29.53 9.12
N ILE A 59 3.63 29.79 8.03
CA ILE A 59 5.09 29.88 7.97
C ILE A 59 5.64 31.08 8.74
N ASN A 60 4.89 32.19 8.76
CA ASN A 60 5.35 33.46 9.28
C ASN A 60 4.85 33.83 10.69
N LEU A 61 3.99 33.02 11.25
CA LEU A 61 3.49 33.26 12.62
C LEU A 61 4.23 32.37 13.60
N LYS A 62 4.71 32.95 14.70
CA LYS A 62 5.14 32.19 15.88
C LYS A 62 3.93 31.44 16.42
N ASP A 63 3.63 30.33 15.80
CA ASP A 63 2.44 29.54 16.06
C ASP A 63 2.49 29.01 17.49
N LYS A 64 1.52 29.40 18.31
CA LYS A 64 1.32 28.92 19.68
C LYS A 64 0.69 27.53 19.74
N LYS A 65 0.39 26.91 18.60
CA LYS A 65 -0.19 25.58 18.57
C LYS A 65 0.79 24.53 19.03
N LYS A 66 0.27 23.56 19.77
CA LYS A 66 1.03 22.42 20.25
C LYS A 66 1.62 21.64 19.07
N ASP A 67 2.83 21.17 19.24
CA ASP A 67 3.49 20.26 18.27
C ASP A 67 2.57 19.08 17.93
N GLY A 68 2.49 18.73 16.65
CA GLY A 68 1.63 17.67 16.18
C GLY A 68 0.14 18.04 15.99
N TYR A 69 -0.23 19.31 16.18
CA TYR A 69 -1.62 19.78 16.04
C TYR A 69 -1.77 20.80 14.91
N ARG A 70 -1.11 20.54 13.77
CA ARG A 70 -1.17 21.42 12.58
C ARG A 70 -1.56 20.65 11.34
N TRP A 71 -2.32 21.30 10.47
CA TRP A 71 -2.61 20.82 9.14
C TRP A 71 -2.11 21.76 8.07
N MET A 72 -1.96 21.23 6.87
CA MET A 72 -1.78 21.99 5.65
C MET A 72 -2.72 21.49 4.57
N GLU A 73 -2.98 22.33 3.60
CA GLU A 73 -3.82 22.02 2.44
C GLU A 73 -2.99 22.00 1.16
N PHE A 74 -3.31 21.04 0.28
CA PHE A 74 -2.66 20.90 -1.01
C PHE A 74 -3.72 20.60 -2.08
N HIS A 75 -4.34 21.66 -2.60
CA HIS A 75 -5.37 21.60 -3.63
C HIS A 75 -5.30 22.81 -4.57
N GLY A 76 -6.08 22.81 -5.65
CA GLY A 76 -6.01 23.85 -6.69
C GLY A 76 -6.33 25.28 -6.23
N GLY A 77 -7.04 25.44 -5.11
CA GLY A 77 -7.35 26.75 -4.52
C GLY A 77 -6.23 27.36 -3.68
N ILE A 78 -5.13 26.65 -3.47
CA ILE A 78 -3.97 27.15 -2.71
C ILE A 78 -2.89 27.64 -3.70
N ASP A 79 -2.24 28.75 -3.38
CA ASP A 79 -1.15 29.32 -4.19
C ASP A 79 -0.05 28.27 -4.47
N LYS A 80 0.52 28.29 -5.68
CA LYS A 80 1.51 27.32 -6.15
C LYS A 80 2.78 27.34 -5.33
N ASN A 81 3.27 28.52 -4.94
CA ASN A 81 4.50 28.66 -4.15
C ASN A 81 4.28 28.10 -2.75
N LEU A 82 3.15 28.46 -2.14
CA LEU A 82 2.76 27.95 -0.81
C LEU A 82 2.60 26.43 -0.81
N ARG A 83 2.00 25.84 -1.87
CA ARG A 83 1.93 24.37 -2.01
C ARG A 83 3.32 23.73 -2.07
N THR A 84 4.23 24.33 -2.83
CA THR A 84 5.60 23.81 -2.97
C THR A 84 6.36 23.88 -1.65
N GLU A 85 6.24 24.99 -0.94
CA GLU A 85 6.88 25.20 0.35
C GLU A 85 6.31 24.27 1.42
N ASN A 86 5.00 24.16 1.51
CA ASN A 86 4.31 23.26 2.39
C ASN A 86 4.75 21.79 2.16
N LYS A 87 4.85 21.35 0.90
CA LYS A 87 5.35 20.01 0.56
C LYS A 87 6.79 19.80 1.02
N LYS A 88 7.66 20.80 0.86
CA LYS A 88 9.05 20.72 1.33
C LYS A 88 9.09 20.50 2.86
N ILE A 89 8.38 21.35 3.60
CA ILE A 89 8.33 21.25 5.06
C ILE A 89 7.73 19.93 5.54
N PHE A 90 6.66 19.45 4.90
CA PHE A 90 6.05 18.16 5.25
C PHE A 90 7.04 17.01 5.12
N ASN A 91 7.91 17.05 4.11
CA ASN A 91 8.87 15.97 3.81
C ASN A 91 10.21 16.10 4.55
N THR A 92 10.38 17.08 5.41
CA THR A 92 11.62 17.22 6.18
C THR A 92 11.77 16.10 7.23
N LYS A 93 13.01 15.81 7.62
CA LYS A 93 13.29 14.83 8.69
C LYS A 93 12.71 15.26 10.03
N GLU A 94 12.67 16.55 10.30
CA GLU A 94 12.08 17.13 11.51
C GLU A 94 10.58 16.82 11.62
N ASN A 95 9.92 16.61 10.49
CA ASN A 95 8.51 16.22 10.44
C ASN A 95 8.27 14.69 10.40
N MET A 96 9.29 13.87 10.50
CA MET A 96 9.22 12.40 10.39
C MET A 96 8.13 11.78 11.28
N VAL A 97 7.91 12.35 12.47
CA VAL A 97 6.87 11.93 13.41
C VAL A 97 5.63 12.83 13.41
N GLY A 98 5.50 13.75 12.45
CA GLY A 98 4.37 14.68 12.34
C GLY A 98 4.40 15.81 13.37
N LYS A 99 5.58 16.18 13.85
CA LYS A 99 5.76 17.21 14.90
C LYS A 99 5.47 18.61 14.37
N LEU A 100 5.95 18.94 13.18
CA LEU A 100 5.70 20.24 12.53
C LEU A 100 4.30 20.26 11.94
N MET A 101 3.97 19.26 11.14
CA MET A 101 2.69 19.10 10.46
C MET A 101 2.18 17.67 10.60
N LYS A 102 1.04 17.52 11.25
CA LYS A 102 0.43 16.21 11.45
C LYS A 102 -0.39 15.78 10.25
N ILE A 103 -1.10 16.70 9.63
CA ILE A 103 -2.11 16.43 8.61
C ILE A 103 -1.76 17.16 7.31
N ILE A 104 -1.73 16.43 6.20
CA ILE A 104 -1.81 17.01 4.87
C ILE A 104 -3.16 16.64 4.25
N MET A 105 -3.93 17.65 3.85
CA MET A 105 -5.22 17.48 3.19
C MET A 105 -5.07 17.73 1.69
N ILE A 106 -5.47 16.77 0.88
CA ILE A 106 -5.38 16.87 -0.59
C ILE A 106 -6.74 16.63 -1.25
N SER A 107 -6.92 17.24 -2.42
CA SER A 107 -8.04 16.99 -3.33
C SER A 107 -7.54 16.38 -4.64
N PRO A 108 -8.43 15.97 -5.58
CA PRO A 108 -8.02 15.43 -6.86
C PRO A 108 -6.98 16.28 -7.61
N ALA A 109 -7.17 17.59 -7.64
CA ALA A 109 -6.22 18.51 -8.27
C ALA A 109 -4.86 18.59 -7.56
N GLY A 110 -4.83 18.26 -6.26
CA GLY A 110 -3.59 18.21 -5.47
C GLY A 110 -2.92 16.83 -5.49
N ALA A 111 -3.64 15.80 -5.90
CA ALA A 111 -3.12 14.42 -5.88
C ALA A 111 -2.06 14.16 -6.97
N GLU A 112 -1.99 14.99 -8.02
CA GLU A 112 -1.03 14.85 -9.08
C GLU A 112 0.32 15.51 -8.72
N GLY A 113 1.42 14.80 -8.95
CA GLY A 113 2.78 15.32 -8.75
C GLY A 113 3.26 15.47 -7.30
N ILE A 114 2.51 15.00 -6.29
CA ILE A 114 2.94 15.04 -4.90
C ILE A 114 3.57 13.69 -4.48
N ASN A 115 4.70 13.75 -3.80
CA ASN A 115 5.30 12.63 -3.08
C ASN A 115 5.37 13.00 -1.61
N LEU A 116 4.94 12.10 -0.73
CA LEU A 116 4.86 12.35 0.70
C LEU A 116 5.71 11.34 1.45
N SER A 117 6.63 11.83 2.28
CA SER A 117 7.53 11.01 3.07
C SER A 117 6.98 10.73 4.45
N ASN A 118 7.29 9.54 4.98
CA ASN A 118 7.03 9.14 6.36
C ASN A 118 5.55 9.16 6.79
N VAL A 119 4.60 9.12 5.83
CA VAL A 119 3.16 9.05 6.12
C VAL A 119 2.83 7.72 6.81
N ARG A 120 2.11 7.78 7.93
CA ARG A 120 1.73 6.59 8.71
C ARG A 120 0.27 6.19 8.55
N GLN A 121 -0.59 7.13 8.13
CA GLN A 121 -1.99 6.85 7.85
C GLN A 121 -2.47 7.58 6.60
N VAL A 122 -3.32 6.92 5.83
CA VAL A 122 -4.04 7.49 4.70
C VAL A 122 -5.54 7.40 4.99
N HIS A 123 -6.23 8.53 4.96
CA HIS A 123 -7.67 8.61 5.19
C HIS A 123 -8.37 9.03 3.90
N ILE A 124 -9.15 8.14 3.31
CA ILE A 124 -10.02 8.42 2.17
C ILE A 124 -11.41 8.74 2.73
N MET A 125 -11.79 10.00 2.69
CA MET A 125 -13.00 10.49 3.38
C MET A 125 -14.29 9.96 2.79
N GLU A 126 -14.34 9.72 1.49
CA GLU A 126 -15.49 9.17 0.79
C GLU A 126 -15.09 8.29 -0.39
N PRO A 127 -15.93 7.34 -0.80
CA PRO A 127 -15.72 6.54 -2.00
C PRO A 127 -15.72 7.40 -3.27
N TYR A 128 -15.08 6.89 -4.31
CA TYR A 128 -15.10 7.48 -5.64
C TYR A 128 -15.43 6.42 -6.68
N TRP A 129 -16.09 6.80 -7.75
CA TRP A 129 -16.54 5.89 -8.81
C TRP A 129 -15.40 5.21 -9.61
N ASN A 130 -14.14 5.62 -9.38
CA ASN A 130 -12.96 5.08 -10.05
C ASN A 130 -11.89 4.71 -9.00
N GLU A 131 -11.70 3.41 -8.80
CA GLU A 131 -10.74 2.85 -7.84
C GLU A 131 -9.28 3.22 -8.17
N VAL A 132 -8.95 3.36 -9.46
CA VAL A 132 -7.60 3.74 -9.90
C VAL A 132 -7.17 5.08 -9.28
N ARG A 133 -8.09 6.05 -9.19
CA ARG A 133 -7.79 7.33 -8.54
C ARG A 133 -7.48 7.17 -7.06
N ILE A 134 -8.26 6.38 -6.35
CA ILE A 134 -8.02 6.11 -4.92
C ILE A 134 -6.67 5.41 -4.73
N THR A 135 -6.37 4.42 -5.55
CA THR A 135 -5.07 3.72 -5.56
C THR A 135 -3.91 4.69 -5.84
N GLN A 136 -4.07 5.61 -6.78
CA GLN A 136 -3.07 6.65 -7.05
C GLN A 136 -2.84 7.56 -5.85
N VAL A 137 -3.89 7.96 -5.14
CA VAL A 137 -3.78 8.77 -3.91
C VAL A 137 -3.02 8.00 -2.83
N ILE A 138 -3.39 6.74 -2.59
CA ILE A 138 -2.70 5.87 -1.63
C ILE A 138 -1.22 5.72 -2.03
N GLY A 139 -0.94 5.54 -3.32
CA GLY A 139 0.41 5.48 -3.87
C GLY A 139 1.27 6.74 -3.65
N ARG A 140 0.68 7.89 -3.29
CA ARG A 140 1.46 9.09 -2.92
C ARG A 140 2.13 8.97 -1.56
N ALA A 141 1.57 8.13 -0.68
CA ALA A 141 2.08 7.85 0.65
C ALA A 141 2.85 6.52 0.72
N ILE A 142 2.55 5.58 -0.20
CA ILE A 142 3.13 4.23 -0.21
C ILE A 142 3.96 4.05 -1.48
N ARG A 143 5.19 4.55 -1.47
CA ARG A 143 6.18 4.34 -2.53
C ARG A 143 7.48 3.81 -1.96
N GLN A 144 8.23 3.15 -2.80
CA GLN A 144 9.58 2.72 -2.47
C GLN A 144 10.40 3.90 -1.93
N CYS A 145 11.18 3.67 -0.89
CA CYS A 145 12.05 4.64 -0.21
C CYS A 145 11.35 5.83 0.49
N GLN A 146 10.03 5.95 0.49
CA GLN A 146 9.34 7.06 1.17
C GLN A 146 9.44 7.00 2.71
N HIS A 147 9.73 5.85 3.27
CA HIS A 147 9.86 5.62 4.71
C HIS A 147 11.30 5.30 5.13
N LYS A 148 12.30 5.62 4.28
CA LYS A 148 13.71 5.29 4.54
C LYS A 148 14.25 5.86 5.84
N ASP A 149 13.73 7.01 6.28
CA ASP A 149 14.15 7.67 7.51
C ASP A 149 13.59 7.01 8.77
N LEU A 150 12.61 6.12 8.64
CA LEU A 150 12.00 5.38 9.74
C LEU A 150 12.69 4.03 9.97
N PRO A 151 12.78 3.54 11.23
CA PRO A 151 13.15 2.16 11.51
C PRO A 151 12.25 1.17 10.76
N MET A 152 12.77 0.02 10.35
CA MET A 152 12.04 -1.00 9.57
C MET A 152 10.68 -1.37 10.19
N LYS A 153 10.65 -1.56 11.50
CA LYS A 153 9.41 -1.89 12.26
C LYS A 153 8.31 -0.83 12.13
N ASP A 154 8.69 0.40 11.80
CA ASP A 154 7.79 1.56 11.72
C ASP A 154 7.44 1.95 10.28
N ARG A 155 7.93 1.20 9.27
CA ARG A 155 7.68 1.44 7.85
C ARG A 155 6.35 0.86 7.38
N ASN A 156 5.28 1.06 8.15
CA ASN A 156 3.91 0.67 7.78
C ASN A 156 3.02 1.88 7.57
N VAL A 157 2.02 1.73 6.73
CA VAL A 157 0.98 2.73 6.48
C VAL A 157 -0.39 2.08 6.65
N ASP A 158 -1.20 2.63 7.54
CA ASP A 158 -2.58 2.19 7.70
C ASP A 158 -3.48 2.98 6.75
N VAL A 159 -4.29 2.29 5.96
CA VAL A 159 -5.22 2.92 5.02
C VAL A 159 -6.64 2.77 5.54
N PHE A 160 -7.30 3.90 5.77
CA PHE A 160 -8.67 3.98 6.21
C PHE A 160 -9.55 4.51 5.07
N ARG A 161 -10.57 3.75 4.72
CA ARG A 161 -11.60 4.15 3.76
C ARG A 161 -12.92 4.30 4.49
N TYR A 162 -13.54 5.46 4.36
CA TYR A 162 -14.76 5.79 5.06
C TYR A 162 -15.94 5.83 4.09
N LYS A 163 -17.06 5.32 4.54
CA LYS A 163 -18.34 5.43 3.85
C LYS A 163 -19.46 5.71 4.85
N ALA A 164 -20.43 6.51 4.45
CA ALA A 164 -21.66 6.69 5.19
C ALA A 164 -22.59 5.50 4.94
N VAL A 165 -23.22 4.98 6.00
CA VAL A 165 -24.21 3.91 5.91
C VAL A 165 -25.44 4.29 6.72
N ARG A 166 -26.62 3.79 6.32
CA ARG A 166 -27.89 4.03 7.02
C ARG A 166 -28.36 2.79 7.77
N LYS A 167 -28.89 2.99 8.97
CA LYS A 167 -29.44 1.89 9.78
C LYS A 167 -30.67 1.22 9.15
N ASN A 168 -31.45 1.94 8.36
CA ASN A 168 -32.70 1.47 7.73
C ASN A 168 -32.48 0.67 6.43
N ARG A 169 -31.28 0.21 6.14
CA ARG A 169 -30.88 -0.56 4.96
C ARG A 169 -31.15 0.12 3.60
N LYS A 170 -31.52 1.40 3.58
CA LYS A 170 -31.55 2.15 2.32
C LYS A 170 -30.13 2.48 1.91
N GLU A 171 -29.79 2.11 0.69
CA GLU A 171 -28.48 2.35 0.10
C GLU A 171 -28.15 3.84 0.10
N THR A 172 -26.93 4.18 0.49
CA THR A 172 -26.44 5.55 0.49
C THR A 172 -25.71 5.85 -0.82
N SER A 173 -25.48 7.12 -1.12
CA SER A 173 -24.67 7.52 -2.27
C SER A 173 -23.24 6.98 -2.19
N ASP A 174 -22.66 6.88 -0.97
CA ASP A 174 -21.34 6.29 -0.76
C ASP A 174 -21.32 4.80 -1.12
N GLU A 175 -22.37 4.05 -0.73
CA GLU A 175 -22.49 2.64 -1.07
C GLU A 175 -22.69 2.41 -2.57
N VAL A 176 -23.53 3.22 -3.22
CA VAL A 176 -23.72 3.18 -4.69
C VAL A 176 -22.40 3.45 -5.41
N MET A 177 -21.65 4.49 -4.98
CA MET A 177 -20.34 4.84 -5.55
C MET A 177 -19.34 3.72 -5.40
N GLU A 178 -19.26 3.12 -4.21
CA GLU A 178 -18.36 1.98 -3.94
C GLU A 178 -18.71 0.79 -4.83
N ASN A 179 -20.00 0.47 -4.99
CA ASN A 179 -20.44 -0.63 -5.85
C ASN A 179 -20.10 -0.40 -7.33
N ILE A 180 -20.29 0.82 -7.83
CA ILE A 180 -19.89 1.18 -9.20
C ILE A 180 -18.38 1.06 -9.37
N SER A 181 -17.61 1.61 -8.42
CA SER A 181 -16.15 1.55 -8.43
C SER A 181 -15.65 0.12 -8.47
N ARG A 182 -16.23 -0.73 -7.63
CA ARG A 182 -15.85 -2.14 -7.49
C ARG A 182 -16.11 -2.94 -8.77
N LYS A 183 -17.30 -2.78 -9.39
CA LYS A 183 -17.62 -3.42 -10.67
C LYS A 183 -16.65 -3.02 -11.78
N LYS A 184 -16.32 -1.73 -11.88
CA LYS A 184 -15.36 -1.25 -12.88
C LYS A 184 -13.95 -1.76 -12.62
N ASN A 185 -13.53 -1.80 -11.35
CA ASN A 185 -12.22 -2.29 -10.98
C ASN A 185 -12.05 -3.79 -11.29
N ASN A 186 -13.07 -4.60 -11.03
CA ASN A 186 -13.04 -6.04 -11.36
C ASN A 186 -12.87 -6.25 -12.87
N LEU A 187 -13.63 -5.51 -13.69
CA LEU A 187 -13.47 -5.55 -15.14
C LEU A 187 -12.04 -5.15 -15.57
N LEU A 188 -11.51 -4.08 -15.01
CA LEU A 188 -10.14 -3.64 -15.29
C LEU A 188 -9.09 -4.70 -14.90
N LEU A 189 -9.25 -5.33 -13.73
CA LEU A 189 -8.35 -6.40 -13.30
C LEU A 189 -8.39 -7.59 -14.23
N SER A 190 -9.57 -8.01 -14.71
CA SER A 190 -9.70 -9.09 -15.70
C SER A 190 -8.95 -8.78 -17.00
N PHE A 191 -9.02 -7.53 -17.49
CA PHE A 191 -8.25 -7.09 -18.64
C PHE A 191 -6.73 -7.13 -18.38
N ILE A 192 -6.30 -6.65 -17.21
CA ILE A 192 -4.88 -6.66 -16.85
C ILE A 192 -4.36 -8.10 -16.75
N GLU A 193 -5.15 -9.02 -16.20
CA GLU A 193 -4.79 -10.43 -16.12
C GLU A 193 -4.68 -11.06 -17.52
N ALA A 194 -5.65 -10.80 -18.40
CA ALA A 194 -5.58 -11.26 -19.80
C ALA A 194 -4.34 -10.71 -20.53
N ILE A 195 -3.99 -9.43 -20.31
CA ILE A 195 -2.76 -8.83 -20.86
C ILE A 195 -1.52 -9.54 -20.31
N LYS A 196 -1.48 -9.83 -19.00
CA LYS A 196 -0.36 -10.54 -18.38
C LYS A 196 -0.20 -11.95 -18.94
N GLU A 197 -1.31 -12.67 -19.14
CA GLU A 197 -1.31 -14.03 -19.69
C GLU A 197 -0.82 -14.07 -21.15
N SER A 198 -1.20 -13.07 -21.94
CA SER A 198 -0.82 -12.94 -23.35
C SER A 198 0.51 -12.23 -23.57
N ALA A 199 1.13 -11.70 -22.55
CA ALA A 199 2.41 -11.03 -22.68
C ALA A 199 3.55 -12.03 -22.99
N ILE A 200 4.44 -11.67 -23.91
CA ILE A 200 5.59 -12.51 -24.29
C ILE A 200 6.48 -12.83 -23.08
N ASP A 201 6.66 -11.87 -22.19
CA ASP A 201 7.48 -12.02 -20.98
C ASP A 201 6.82 -12.91 -19.90
N CYS A 202 5.53 -13.23 -20.06
CA CYS A 202 4.84 -14.15 -19.16
C CYS A 202 5.53 -15.51 -19.10
N GLU A 203 5.83 -16.11 -20.25
CA GLU A 203 6.49 -17.41 -20.31
C GLU A 203 7.99 -17.31 -20.07
N ILE A 204 8.65 -16.26 -20.61
CA ILE A 204 10.09 -16.03 -20.43
C ILE A 204 10.47 -15.81 -18.96
N PHE A 205 9.71 -14.99 -18.25
CA PHE A 205 9.96 -14.65 -16.86
C PHE A 205 8.99 -15.32 -15.87
N LYS A 206 8.43 -16.46 -16.24
CA LYS A 206 7.42 -17.19 -15.46
C LYS A 206 7.79 -17.39 -13.99
N ASN A 207 9.04 -17.74 -13.72
CA ASN A 207 9.52 -17.98 -12.36
C ASN A 207 9.53 -16.72 -11.51
N HIS A 208 9.71 -15.53 -12.10
CA HIS A 208 9.70 -14.25 -11.43
C HIS A 208 8.29 -13.68 -11.31
N ASN A 209 7.50 -13.81 -12.37
CA ASN A 209 6.17 -13.20 -12.42
C ASN A 209 5.12 -13.97 -11.62
N MET A 210 5.34 -15.25 -11.31
CA MET A 210 4.37 -16.10 -10.60
C MET A 210 4.67 -16.34 -9.13
N LEU A 211 5.42 -15.47 -8.48
CA LEU A 211 5.76 -15.62 -7.07
C LEU A 211 4.56 -15.50 -6.13
N GLY A 212 3.60 -14.67 -6.44
CA GLY A 212 2.41 -14.38 -5.62
C GLY A 212 1.09 -14.94 -6.15
N SER A 213 0.96 -15.07 -7.45
CA SER A 213 -0.25 -15.59 -8.12
C SER A 213 0.14 -16.55 -9.23
N LYS A 214 -0.63 -17.60 -9.41
CA LYS A 214 -0.45 -18.55 -10.52
C LYS A 214 -1.49 -18.24 -11.58
N TYR A 215 -1.03 -17.79 -12.75
CA TYR A 215 -1.84 -17.66 -13.95
C TYR A 215 -1.20 -18.45 -15.09
N LYS A 216 -1.97 -18.75 -16.13
CA LYS A 216 -1.52 -19.57 -17.27
C LYS A 216 -1.03 -18.63 -18.38
N CYS A 217 0.26 -18.70 -18.72
CA CYS A 217 0.78 -17.96 -19.85
C CYS A 217 0.26 -18.54 -21.16
N PHE A 218 -0.04 -17.67 -22.13
CA PHE A 218 -0.41 -18.07 -23.47
C PHE A 218 0.81 -18.69 -24.18
N LYS A 219 0.59 -19.83 -24.85
CA LYS A 219 1.65 -20.52 -25.57
C LYS A 219 1.61 -20.15 -27.04
N PHE A 220 2.51 -19.28 -27.48
CA PHE A 220 2.57 -18.79 -28.85
C PHE A 220 3.00 -19.82 -29.90
N ASN A 221 3.56 -20.96 -29.46
CA ASN A 221 4.06 -22.02 -30.35
C ASN A 221 3.02 -23.12 -30.65
N GLU A 222 1.85 -23.09 -30.07
CA GLU A 222 0.79 -24.04 -30.35
C GLU A 222 -0.10 -23.46 -31.46
N ASN A 223 -0.29 -24.24 -32.54
CA ASN A 223 -1.01 -23.83 -33.76
C ASN A 223 -2.53 -23.62 -33.57
N SER A 224 -3.01 -23.49 -32.39
CA SER A 224 -4.42 -23.30 -32.07
C SER A 224 -4.72 -21.83 -31.75
N LEU A 225 -4.82 -21.02 -32.79
CA LEU A 225 -5.39 -19.65 -32.67
C LEU A 225 -6.83 -19.64 -32.18
N PHE A 226 -7.46 -20.81 -32.01
CA PHE A 226 -8.86 -21.00 -31.61
C PHE A 226 -9.04 -22.17 -30.63
N ASP A 227 -8.02 -22.48 -29.81
CA ASP A 227 -8.19 -23.46 -28.75
C ASP A 227 -9.02 -22.82 -27.63
N ASP A 228 -10.00 -23.57 -27.10
CA ASP A 228 -10.89 -23.20 -25.98
C ASP A 228 -10.11 -22.93 -24.67
N ASN A 229 -8.80 -23.01 -24.69
CA ASN A 229 -7.90 -22.70 -23.58
C ASN A 229 -7.54 -21.22 -23.47
N VAL A 230 -8.54 -20.35 -23.50
CA VAL A 230 -8.36 -18.97 -23.04
C VAL A 230 -7.98 -19.01 -21.56
N GLY A 231 -7.02 -18.17 -21.13
CA GLY A 231 -6.56 -18.17 -19.76
C GLY A 231 -7.67 -17.90 -18.73
N PRO A 232 -7.42 -18.17 -17.46
CA PRO A 232 -8.43 -18.08 -16.40
C PRO A 232 -9.02 -16.68 -16.18
N ALA A 233 -8.40 -15.63 -16.75
CA ALA A 233 -8.95 -14.28 -16.74
C ALA A 233 -10.23 -14.15 -17.58
N PHE A 234 -10.43 -15.05 -18.56
CA PHE A 234 -11.62 -15.06 -19.39
C PHE A 234 -12.62 -16.09 -18.84
N GLN A 235 -13.49 -15.66 -17.95
CA GLN A 235 -14.55 -16.52 -17.43
C GLN A 235 -15.90 -15.83 -17.58
N ASP A 236 -16.84 -16.52 -18.26
CA ASP A 236 -18.23 -16.09 -18.47
C ASP A 236 -19.08 -16.06 -17.19
N LYS A 237 -18.55 -16.54 -16.06
CA LYS A 237 -19.31 -16.70 -14.83
C LYS A 237 -19.14 -15.52 -13.89
N ILE A 238 -20.19 -14.73 -13.77
CA ILE A 238 -20.35 -13.63 -12.79
C ILE A 238 -20.02 -14.06 -11.35
N GLU A 239 -20.17 -15.33 -11.02
CA GLU A 239 -19.81 -15.90 -9.71
C GLU A 239 -18.32 -15.80 -9.37
N TYR A 240 -17.46 -15.67 -10.37
CA TYR A 240 -16.02 -15.49 -10.14
C TYR A 240 -15.70 -14.09 -9.63
N ASP A 241 -16.39 -13.09 -10.12
CA ASP A 241 -16.26 -11.70 -9.65
C ASP A 241 -16.66 -11.58 -8.18
N GLN A 242 -17.66 -12.34 -7.74
CA GLN A 242 -18.07 -12.39 -6.34
C GLN A 242 -17.04 -13.08 -5.43
N LYS A 243 -16.30 -14.08 -5.94
CA LYS A 243 -15.19 -14.72 -5.20
C LYS A 243 -13.98 -13.81 -5.09
N MET A 244 -13.66 -13.05 -6.14
CA MET A 244 -12.62 -12.01 -6.11
C MET A 244 -12.99 -10.90 -5.12
N ASP A 245 -14.26 -10.48 -5.09
CA ASP A 245 -14.79 -9.49 -4.14
C ASP A 245 -14.64 -9.95 -2.68
N ASN A 246 -14.81 -11.23 -2.39
CA ASN A 246 -14.61 -11.80 -1.06
C ASN A 246 -13.12 -11.90 -0.69
N GLY A 247 -12.22 -11.97 -1.66
CA GLY A 247 -10.77 -11.92 -1.46
C GLY A 247 -10.25 -10.50 -1.17
N LEU A 248 -10.93 -9.47 -1.68
CA LEU A 248 -10.62 -8.06 -1.39
C LEU A 248 -11.24 -7.57 -0.07
N ASN A 249 -12.27 -8.23 0.43
CA ASN A 249 -12.78 -8.04 1.79
C ASN A 249 -11.82 -8.74 2.79
N SER A 250 -10.71 -8.16 2.97
CA SER A 250 -9.65 -8.20 3.97
C SER A 250 -9.90 -8.92 5.31
N LYS A 251 -10.58 -10.05 5.31
CA LYS A 251 -10.46 -10.99 6.44
C LYS A 251 -9.20 -11.83 6.35
N ASP A 252 -8.55 -11.89 5.20
CA ASP A 252 -7.39 -12.76 4.96
C ASP A 252 -6.06 -12.04 4.71
N SER A 253 -5.98 -10.73 4.83
CA SER A 253 -4.71 -10.10 5.17
C SER A 253 -4.36 -10.31 6.66
N LYS A 254 -4.64 -11.50 7.19
CA LYS A 254 -3.98 -11.96 8.40
C LYS A 254 -2.51 -11.90 8.08
N ARG A 255 -1.83 -10.89 8.64
CA ARG A 255 -0.38 -10.88 8.72
C ARG A 255 0.00 -12.24 9.31
N VAL A 256 0.35 -13.17 8.46
CA VAL A 256 0.79 -14.49 8.89
C VAL A 256 2.14 -14.25 9.51
N LYS A 257 2.19 -14.25 10.83
CA LYS A 257 3.47 -14.24 11.54
C LYS A 257 4.12 -15.59 11.26
N ILE A 258 5.10 -15.60 10.37
CA ILE A 258 5.94 -16.75 10.14
C ILE A 258 7.09 -16.74 11.15
N LYS A 259 7.37 -17.90 11.71
CA LYS A 259 8.52 -18.07 12.59
C LYS A 259 9.70 -18.48 11.71
N VAL A 260 10.67 -17.58 11.57
CA VAL A 260 11.90 -17.78 10.81
C VAL A 260 13.07 -17.90 11.76
N ARG A 261 14.15 -18.56 11.33
CA ARG A 261 15.43 -18.62 12.04
C ARG A 261 16.56 -18.09 11.18
N LYS A 262 17.55 -17.49 11.80
CA LYS A 262 18.76 -17.02 11.12
C LYS A 262 19.66 -18.22 10.82
N ILE A 263 20.09 -18.34 9.56
CA ILE A 263 21.02 -19.37 9.10
C ILE A 263 22.07 -18.75 8.19
N LYS A 264 23.15 -19.51 7.92
CA LYS A 264 24.09 -19.20 6.85
C LYS A 264 23.74 -20.00 5.61
N ALA A 265 23.80 -19.38 4.45
CA ALA A 265 23.52 -20.03 3.18
C ALA A 265 24.57 -19.69 2.13
N VAL A 266 24.88 -20.65 1.24
CA VAL A 266 25.84 -20.52 0.15
C VAL A 266 25.16 -20.84 -1.18
N LYS A 267 25.55 -20.15 -2.24
CA LYS A 267 25.17 -20.50 -3.61
C LYS A 267 26.18 -21.48 -4.19
N LYS A 268 25.71 -22.49 -4.90
CA LYS A 268 26.54 -23.37 -5.68
C LYS A 268 26.97 -22.62 -6.95
N LEU A 269 28.26 -22.43 -7.15
CA LEU A 269 28.82 -21.76 -8.33
C LEU A 269 29.15 -22.79 -9.42
N ASP A 270 29.80 -23.92 -9.01
CA ASP A 270 30.16 -25.05 -9.86
C ASP A 270 30.03 -26.35 -9.06
N GLU A 271 30.29 -27.52 -9.70
CA GLU A 271 30.20 -28.83 -9.05
C GLU A 271 31.00 -28.96 -7.74
N LYS A 272 32.07 -28.14 -7.59
CA LYS A 272 32.97 -28.19 -6.43
C LYS A 272 33.19 -26.84 -5.74
N SER A 273 32.55 -25.77 -6.18
CA SER A 273 32.73 -24.42 -5.62
C SER A 273 31.43 -23.79 -5.15
N TYR A 274 31.53 -23.08 -4.02
CA TYR A 274 30.42 -22.38 -3.39
C TYR A 274 30.77 -20.90 -3.18
N SER A 275 29.77 -20.05 -3.12
CA SER A 275 29.93 -18.64 -2.78
C SER A 275 30.34 -18.45 -1.33
N GLU A 276 30.75 -17.24 -0.96
CA GLU A 276 30.88 -16.89 0.46
C GLU A 276 29.53 -17.05 1.18
N PRO A 277 29.55 -17.49 2.46
CA PRO A 277 28.31 -17.66 3.23
C PRO A 277 27.66 -16.32 3.53
N ILE A 278 26.35 -16.23 3.24
CA ILE A 278 25.51 -15.08 3.57
C ILE A 278 24.56 -15.40 4.70
N ASP A 279 24.32 -14.45 5.59
CA ASP A 279 23.31 -14.55 6.63
C ASP A 279 21.90 -14.31 6.06
N VAL A 280 20.96 -15.21 6.32
CA VAL A 280 19.59 -15.14 5.79
C VAL A 280 18.57 -15.61 6.82
N TRP A 281 17.31 -15.18 6.65
CA TRP A 281 16.18 -15.76 7.38
C TRP A 281 15.67 -16.99 6.65
N TYR A 282 15.50 -18.10 7.37
CA TYR A 282 14.99 -19.37 6.85
C TYR A 282 13.64 -19.72 7.42
N TYR A 283 12.69 -20.03 6.53
CA TYR A 283 11.37 -20.50 6.90
C TYR A 283 11.27 -22.01 6.70
N ASP A 284 11.32 -22.78 7.78
CA ASP A 284 11.41 -24.23 7.78
C ASP A 284 10.26 -24.93 7.01
N LYS A 285 9.02 -24.39 7.06
CA LYS A 285 7.87 -25.03 6.45
C LYS A 285 7.90 -25.01 4.92
N SER A 286 8.39 -23.95 4.30
CA SER A 286 8.41 -23.80 2.84
C SER A 286 9.79 -24.00 2.24
N GLY A 287 10.86 -23.98 3.05
CA GLY A 287 12.25 -23.99 2.56
C GLY A 287 12.72 -22.68 1.96
N VAL A 288 11.90 -21.60 2.05
CA VAL A 288 12.22 -20.29 1.50
C VAL A 288 13.19 -19.57 2.42
N ILE A 289 14.14 -18.88 1.82
CA ILE A 289 15.06 -17.97 2.48
C ILE A 289 14.76 -16.53 2.11
N TYR A 290 14.90 -15.64 3.08
CA TYR A 290 14.63 -14.22 2.96
C TYR A 290 15.88 -13.41 3.27
N ASP A 291 16.02 -12.28 2.58
CA ASP A 291 17.06 -11.30 2.89
C ASP A 291 16.95 -10.82 4.34
N LEU A 292 18.13 -10.61 4.97
CA LEU A 292 18.18 -10.27 6.39
C LEU A 292 17.70 -8.84 6.68
N GLU A 293 17.92 -7.92 5.76
CA GLU A 293 17.63 -6.50 5.93
C GLU A 293 16.26 -6.13 5.38
N LEU A 294 15.97 -6.59 4.17
CA LEU A 294 14.77 -6.20 3.41
C LEU A 294 13.60 -7.17 3.56
N ASN A 295 13.87 -8.38 4.14
CA ASN A 295 12.85 -9.41 4.40
C ASN A 295 12.07 -9.89 3.15
N TYR A 296 12.66 -9.77 1.95
CA TYR A 296 12.08 -10.35 0.74
C TYR A 296 12.67 -11.75 0.45
N PRO A 297 11.94 -12.61 -0.27
CA PRO A 297 12.43 -13.94 -0.61
C PRO A 297 13.56 -13.86 -1.64
N ILE A 298 14.69 -14.50 -1.37
CA ILE A 298 15.86 -14.55 -2.24
C ILE A 298 16.13 -15.93 -2.83
N GLY A 299 15.46 -16.97 -2.34
CA GLY A 299 15.65 -18.32 -2.87
C GLY A 299 15.01 -19.41 -2.01
N LYS A 300 15.33 -20.64 -2.35
CA LYS A 300 14.99 -21.82 -1.57
C LYS A 300 16.21 -22.66 -1.30
N ILE A 301 16.25 -23.27 -0.12
CA ILE A 301 17.27 -24.24 0.25
C ILE A 301 17.11 -25.52 -0.58
N GLU A 302 18.23 -26.05 -1.04
CA GLU A 302 18.30 -27.32 -1.78
C GLU A 302 17.85 -28.49 -0.89
N LYS A 303 17.10 -29.40 -1.49
CA LYS A 303 16.69 -30.65 -0.84
C LYS A 303 17.15 -31.83 -1.68
N ASP A 304 17.60 -32.89 -1.02
CA ASP A 304 17.94 -34.15 -1.68
C ASP A 304 16.69 -34.95 -2.10
N ASP A 305 16.89 -36.05 -2.79
CA ASP A 305 15.83 -36.95 -3.27
C ASP A 305 14.95 -37.51 -2.12
N ASN A 306 15.48 -37.50 -0.90
CA ASN A 306 14.77 -37.90 0.31
C ASN A 306 14.09 -36.73 1.05
N ASN A 307 13.97 -35.56 0.38
CA ASN A 307 13.37 -34.34 0.91
C ASN A 307 14.09 -33.76 2.14
N LYS A 308 15.35 -34.18 2.39
CA LYS A 308 16.21 -33.61 3.44
C LYS A 308 16.96 -32.39 2.88
N VAL A 309 17.16 -31.42 3.75
CA VAL A 309 17.86 -30.18 3.42
C VAL A 309 19.35 -30.45 3.24
N VAL A 310 19.91 -30.02 2.11
CA VAL A 310 21.33 -30.16 1.80
C VAL A 310 22.13 -29.13 2.58
N LYS A 311 23.21 -29.57 3.22
CA LYS A 311 24.10 -28.72 4.01
C LYS A 311 25.53 -28.95 3.58
N LEU A 312 26.30 -27.85 3.54
CA LEU A 312 27.74 -27.91 3.32
C LEU A 312 28.49 -28.32 4.59
N ASP A 313 28.04 -27.77 5.73
CA ASP A 313 28.53 -28.09 7.07
C ASP A 313 27.36 -28.04 8.09
N LYS A 314 27.71 -28.05 9.41
CA LYS A 314 26.73 -28.14 10.49
C LYS A 314 25.68 -27.02 10.47
N ASP A 315 26.06 -25.80 10.02
CA ASP A 315 25.26 -24.57 10.11
C ASP A 315 25.05 -23.86 8.78
N THR A 316 25.70 -24.33 7.68
CA THR A 316 25.66 -23.70 6.35
C THR A 316 24.84 -24.55 5.40
N TYR A 317 23.82 -23.91 4.81
CA TYR A 317 22.84 -24.51 3.94
C TYR A 317 23.12 -24.17 2.47
N VAL A 318 22.80 -25.08 1.55
CA VAL A 318 22.98 -24.85 0.12
C VAL A 318 21.70 -24.30 -0.49
N ILE A 319 21.82 -23.24 -1.28
CA ILE A 319 20.72 -22.63 -2.03
C ILE A 319 20.57 -23.40 -3.34
N GLY A 320 19.46 -24.10 -3.51
CA GLY A 320 19.16 -24.87 -4.71
C GLY A 320 18.46 -24.07 -5.78
N GLN A 321 17.69 -23.06 -5.39
CA GLN A 321 16.99 -22.17 -6.30
C GLN A 321 17.18 -20.72 -5.84
N THR A 322 17.80 -19.88 -6.66
CA THR A 322 17.90 -18.44 -6.44
C THR A 322 16.75 -17.73 -7.11
N ILE A 323 16.30 -16.67 -6.46
CA ILE A 323 15.40 -15.68 -7.05
C ILE A 323 16.28 -14.47 -7.29
N ASP A 324 16.70 -14.27 -8.54
CA ASP A 324 17.44 -13.09 -8.90
C ASP A 324 16.47 -11.90 -8.94
N VAL A 325 16.60 -11.01 -7.99
CA VAL A 325 15.93 -9.73 -8.04
C VAL A 325 16.73 -8.84 -8.99
N PRO A 326 16.16 -8.31 -10.05
CA PRO A 326 16.87 -7.39 -10.92
C PRO A 326 17.35 -6.19 -10.09
N ILE A 327 18.65 -6.05 -9.94
CA ILE A 327 19.28 -4.87 -9.37
C ILE A 327 19.23 -3.83 -10.50
N PHE A 328 18.42 -2.82 -10.34
CA PHE A 328 18.53 -1.64 -11.21
C PHE A 328 19.81 -0.92 -10.81
N GLU A 329 20.83 -0.99 -11.66
CA GLU A 329 21.99 -0.12 -11.53
C GLU A 329 21.49 1.32 -11.72
N ILE A 330 21.58 2.09 -10.66
CA ILE A 330 21.36 3.54 -10.73
C ILE A 330 22.65 4.10 -11.32
N TYR A 331 22.64 4.46 -12.59
CA TYR A 331 23.68 5.31 -13.15
C TYR A 331 23.49 6.68 -12.51
N GLU A 332 24.45 7.07 -11.67
CA GLU A 332 24.61 8.46 -11.23
C GLU A 332 25.20 9.23 -12.43
N ASP A 333 24.40 10.13 -13.03
CA ASP A 333 24.86 11.18 -13.92
C ASP A 333 25.39 12.39 -13.12
#